data_90e356098ae746d444a32d5b27cc7d77
#
_entry.id   90e356098ae746d444a32d5b27cc7d77
#
_cell.length_a   1.000
_cell.length_b   1.000
_cell.length_c   1.000
_cell.angle_alpha   90.00
_cell.angle_beta   90.00
_cell.angle_gamma   90.00
#
_symmetry.space_group_name_H-M   'P 1'
#
loop_
_entity.id
_entity.type
_entity.pdbx_description
1 polymer ?
#
loop_
_entity_poly.entity_id
_entity_poly.type
_entity_poly.pdbx_seq_one_letter_code
_entity_poly.pdbx_strand_id
1 'polypeptide(L)'
;MAEITAATVGKLREMTGAGMMDCKKALTETGGDLDKAVEYLRKKGAATADVKAARVAKDGAIAQHITAGGKLGVLVEINSETDFVARNETFRAFCDDVAKRYATEANPDLETERQAMVAKIRENIKIARHAKMEVNGNGMIAGYIHTGAKVGVLVEVGAGKA
;
A
#
# COMPACT_ATOMS: atom_id res chain seq x y z
N MET A 1 -2.53 -12.21 34.47
CA MET A 1 -2.84 -12.07 33.02
C MET A 1 -3.72 -10.84 32.91
N ALA A 2 -3.39 -9.93 31.98
CA ALA A 2 -4.25 -8.76 31.76
C ALA A 2 -5.59 -9.22 31.17
N GLU A 3 -6.70 -8.63 31.64
CA GLU A 3 -8.03 -8.96 31.18
C GLU A 3 -8.21 -8.48 29.72
N ILE A 4 -8.62 -9.40 28.84
CA ILE A 4 -8.86 -9.09 27.42
C ILE A 4 -10.25 -8.52 27.31
N THR A 5 -10.36 -7.19 27.40
CA THR A 5 -11.62 -6.46 27.30
C THR A 5 -11.91 -6.06 25.84
N ALA A 6 -13.17 -5.71 25.55
CA ALA A 6 -13.54 -5.15 24.24
C ALA A 6 -12.76 -3.87 23.93
N ALA A 7 -12.42 -3.07 24.94
CA ALA A 7 -11.62 -1.87 24.81
C ALA A 7 -10.17 -2.16 24.36
N THR A 8 -9.51 -3.17 24.97
CA THR A 8 -8.15 -3.56 24.56
C THR A 8 -8.11 -4.15 23.16
N VAL A 9 -9.13 -4.91 22.76
CA VAL A 9 -9.29 -5.42 21.39
C VAL A 9 -9.52 -4.27 20.41
N GLY A 10 -10.37 -3.29 20.76
CA GLY A 10 -10.60 -2.09 19.95
C GLY A 10 -9.31 -1.29 19.73
N LYS A 11 -8.55 -1.04 20.81
CA LYS A 11 -7.26 -0.33 20.73
C LYS A 11 -6.26 -1.04 19.81
N LEU A 12 -6.10 -2.36 19.94
CA LEU A 12 -5.21 -3.12 19.07
C LEU A 12 -5.66 -3.05 17.60
N ARG A 13 -6.98 -3.07 17.36
CA ARG A 13 -7.52 -2.90 16.00
C ARG A 13 -7.24 -1.52 15.42
N GLU A 14 -7.38 -0.45 16.20
CA GLU A 14 -7.03 0.91 15.76
C GLU A 14 -5.55 1.02 15.39
N MET A 15 -4.67 0.42 16.18
CA MET A 15 -3.22 0.42 15.95
C MET A 15 -2.80 -0.37 14.70
N THR A 16 -3.49 -1.49 14.40
CA THR A 16 -3.03 -2.46 13.39
C THR A 16 -3.91 -2.56 12.16
N GLY A 17 -5.16 -2.08 12.24
CA GLY A 17 -6.18 -2.30 11.21
C GLY A 17 -6.61 -3.76 11.01
N ALA A 18 -6.15 -4.68 11.85
CA ALA A 18 -6.48 -6.10 11.77
C ALA A 18 -7.95 -6.38 12.14
N GLY A 19 -8.46 -7.54 11.72
CA GLY A 19 -9.82 -7.96 12.05
C GLY A 19 -10.03 -8.15 13.55
N MET A 20 -11.23 -7.86 14.05
CA MET A 20 -11.58 -7.95 15.48
C MET A 20 -11.20 -9.30 16.11
N MET A 21 -11.49 -10.40 15.41
CA MET A 21 -11.19 -11.75 15.89
C MET A 21 -9.69 -12.07 15.87
N ASP A 22 -8.94 -11.51 14.93
CA ASP A 22 -7.50 -11.64 14.90
C ASP A 22 -6.84 -10.86 16.04
N CYS A 23 -7.34 -9.65 16.35
CA CYS A 23 -6.90 -8.87 17.51
C CYS A 23 -7.19 -9.59 18.81
N LYS A 24 -8.41 -10.13 18.98
CA LYS A 24 -8.76 -10.93 20.18
C LYS A 24 -7.84 -12.13 20.33
N LYS A 25 -7.60 -12.89 19.25
CA LYS A 25 -6.70 -14.04 19.27
C LYS A 25 -5.27 -13.62 19.62
N ALA A 26 -4.76 -12.56 19.00
CA ALA A 26 -3.41 -12.06 19.28
C ALA A 26 -3.23 -11.69 20.76
N LEU A 27 -4.19 -10.98 21.35
CA LEU A 27 -4.17 -10.64 22.78
C LEU A 27 -4.25 -11.89 23.68
N THR A 28 -5.04 -12.90 23.30
CA THR A 28 -5.10 -14.16 24.03
C THR A 28 -3.74 -14.86 24.04
N GLU A 29 -3.11 -15.00 22.88
CA GLU A 29 -1.81 -15.66 22.72
C GLU A 29 -0.66 -14.89 23.41
N THR A 30 -0.81 -13.60 23.61
CA THR A 30 0.21 -12.73 24.22
C THR A 30 -0.10 -12.32 25.65
N GLY A 31 -1.13 -12.91 26.25
CA GLY A 31 -1.51 -12.63 27.65
C GLY A 31 -1.97 -11.19 27.90
N GLY A 32 -2.53 -10.52 26.87
CA GLY A 32 -3.01 -9.14 26.94
C GLY A 32 -1.96 -8.07 26.69
N ASP A 33 -0.72 -8.44 26.35
CA ASP A 33 0.36 -7.53 26.02
C ASP A 33 0.15 -6.96 24.61
N LEU A 34 -0.07 -5.64 24.50
CA LEU A 34 -0.38 -4.96 23.25
C LEU A 34 0.80 -4.99 22.27
N ASP A 35 2.03 -4.76 22.74
CA ASP A 35 3.19 -4.69 21.86
C ASP A 35 3.51 -6.07 21.28
N LYS A 36 3.43 -7.12 22.10
CA LYS A 36 3.58 -8.50 21.63
C LYS A 36 2.43 -8.90 20.69
N ALA A 37 1.21 -8.40 20.93
CA ALA A 37 0.08 -8.67 20.06
C ALA A 37 0.23 -8.00 18.68
N VAL A 38 0.79 -6.79 18.61
CA VAL A 38 1.18 -6.14 17.34
C VAL A 38 2.19 -6.99 16.58
N GLU A 39 3.24 -7.44 17.26
CA GLU A 39 4.27 -8.27 16.62
C GLU A 39 3.72 -9.65 16.18
N TYR A 40 2.84 -10.26 16.99
CA TYR A 40 2.12 -11.48 16.62
C TYR A 40 1.29 -11.28 15.35
N LEU A 41 0.55 -10.17 15.25
CA LEU A 41 -0.25 -9.85 14.08
C LEU A 41 0.62 -9.58 12.85
N ARG A 42 1.76 -8.92 13.02
CA ARG A 42 2.73 -8.68 11.95
C ARG A 42 3.26 -10.00 11.38
N LYS A 43 3.71 -10.93 12.21
CA LYS A 43 4.18 -12.27 11.79
C LYS A 43 3.08 -13.08 11.10
N LYS A 44 1.86 -13.02 11.65
CA LYS A 44 0.70 -13.68 11.04
C LYS A 44 0.33 -13.07 9.69
N GLY A 45 0.47 -11.75 9.55
CA GLY A 45 0.26 -11.02 8.30
C GLY A 45 1.23 -11.48 7.22
N ALA A 46 2.52 -11.57 7.55
CA ALA A 46 3.55 -12.08 6.64
C ALA A 46 3.22 -13.51 6.17
N ALA A 47 2.95 -14.44 7.08
CA ALA A 47 2.58 -15.82 6.72
C ALA A 47 1.30 -15.88 5.86
N THR A 48 0.33 -14.97 6.09
CA THR A 48 -0.88 -14.87 5.27
C THR A 48 -0.54 -14.37 3.86
N ALA A 49 0.35 -13.40 3.74
CA ALA A 49 0.80 -12.86 2.47
C ALA A 49 1.53 -13.93 1.64
N ASP A 50 2.40 -14.72 2.26
CA ASP A 50 3.12 -15.81 1.59
C ASP A 50 2.15 -16.86 1.00
N VAL A 51 1.16 -17.30 1.78
CA VAL A 51 0.12 -18.23 1.31
C VAL A 51 -0.69 -17.65 0.14
N LYS A 52 -0.94 -16.34 0.15
CA LYS A 52 -1.72 -15.66 -0.90
C LYS A 52 -0.89 -15.30 -2.13
N ALA A 53 0.42 -15.23 -2.03
CA ALA A 53 1.31 -14.83 -3.14
C ALA A 53 1.13 -15.67 -4.41
N ALA A 54 0.71 -16.93 -4.27
CA ALA A 54 0.42 -17.83 -5.40
C ALA A 54 -0.91 -17.52 -6.11
N ARG A 55 -1.79 -16.68 -5.52
CA ARG A 55 -3.07 -16.33 -6.15
C ARG A 55 -2.87 -15.30 -7.25
N VAL A 56 -3.65 -15.45 -8.29
CA VAL A 56 -3.60 -14.52 -9.43
C VAL A 56 -4.23 -13.19 -9.06
N ALA A 57 -3.45 -12.11 -9.16
CA ALA A 57 -3.90 -10.73 -9.00
C ALA A 57 -3.87 -10.06 -10.38
N LYS A 58 -5.04 -9.95 -11.03
CA LYS A 58 -5.21 -9.38 -12.39
C LYS A 58 -5.86 -8.01 -12.38
N ASP A 59 -6.55 -7.68 -11.31
CA ASP A 59 -7.14 -6.38 -11.09
C ASP A 59 -6.15 -5.45 -10.38
N GLY A 60 -6.61 -4.34 -9.87
CA GLY A 60 -5.77 -3.39 -9.16
C GLY A 60 -5.93 -1.97 -9.68
N ALA A 61 -4.95 -1.14 -9.40
CA ALA A 61 -4.96 0.26 -9.78
C ALA A 61 -3.57 0.78 -10.13
N ILE A 62 -3.55 1.79 -10.99
CA ILE A 62 -2.38 2.64 -11.23
C ILE A 62 -2.52 3.87 -10.34
N ALA A 63 -1.46 4.19 -9.63
CA ALA A 63 -1.31 5.44 -8.88
C ALA A 63 -0.17 6.28 -9.45
N GLN A 64 -0.23 7.59 -9.22
CA GLN A 64 0.82 8.51 -9.61
C GLN A 64 1.23 9.41 -8.46
N HIS A 65 2.47 9.83 -8.49
CA HIS A 65 2.94 10.94 -7.66
C HIS A 65 3.82 11.87 -8.50
N ILE A 66 3.51 13.16 -8.47
CA ILE A 66 4.32 14.21 -9.11
C ILE A 66 4.80 15.14 -8.02
N THR A 67 6.11 15.35 -7.94
CA THR A 67 6.69 16.23 -6.93
C THR A 67 6.32 17.70 -7.20
N ALA A 68 6.36 18.51 -6.13
CA ALA A 68 6.16 19.94 -6.24
C ALA A 68 7.11 20.55 -7.30
N GLY A 69 6.58 21.35 -8.21
CA GLY A 69 7.32 21.92 -9.33
C GLY A 69 7.41 21.00 -10.56
N GLY A 70 6.83 19.81 -10.53
CA GLY A 70 6.72 18.94 -11.70
C GLY A 70 8.05 18.39 -12.21
N LYS A 71 9.08 18.31 -11.37
CA LYS A 71 10.41 17.87 -11.81
C LYS A 71 10.60 16.37 -11.80
N LEU A 72 9.77 15.66 -11.04
CA LEU A 72 9.79 14.21 -10.95
C LEU A 72 8.36 13.68 -10.92
N GLY A 73 8.10 12.65 -11.70
CA GLY A 73 6.83 11.93 -11.74
C GLY A 73 7.04 10.42 -11.65
N VAL A 74 6.15 9.77 -10.94
CA VAL A 74 6.14 8.30 -10.77
C VAL A 74 4.76 7.77 -11.12
N LEU A 75 4.71 6.65 -11.83
CA LEU A 75 3.56 5.77 -11.95
C LEU A 75 3.88 4.43 -11.30
N VAL A 76 2.92 3.88 -10.59
CA VAL A 76 3.02 2.54 -9.98
C VAL A 76 1.79 1.74 -10.33
N GLU A 77 1.97 0.49 -10.75
CA GLU A 77 0.91 -0.50 -10.89
C GLU A 77 0.90 -1.42 -9.69
N ILE A 78 -0.25 -1.48 -9.00
CA ILE A 78 -0.46 -2.35 -7.85
C ILE A 78 -1.68 -3.22 -8.14
N ASN A 79 -1.46 -4.53 -8.12
CA ASN A 79 -2.50 -5.50 -8.46
C ASN A 79 -3.19 -6.05 -7.21
N SER A 80 -4.46 -6.39 -7.36
CA SER A 80 -5.34 -7.10 -6.42
C SER A 80 -6.07 -8.25 -7.12
N GLU A 81 -6.72 -9.12 -6.36
CA GLU A 81 -7.47 -10.25 -6.95
C GLU A 81 -8.76 -9.77 -7.63
N THR A 82 -9.43 -8.75 -7.05
CA THR A 82 -10.73 -8.25 -7.52
C THR A 82 -10.77 -6.74 -7.78
N ASP A 83 -11.72 -6.33 -8.62
CA ASP A 83 -12.01 -4.92 -8.89
C ASP A 83 -12.68 -4.21 -7.70
N PHE A 84 -13.33 -4.94 -6.80
CA PHE A 84 -13.86 -4.39 -5.55
C PHE A 84 -12.74 -3.81 -4.69
N VAL A 85 -11.61 -4.54 -4.55
CA VAL A 85 -10.44 -4.05 -3.84
C VAL A 85 -9.79 -2.88 -4.58
N ALA A 86 -9.71 -2.93 -5.89
CA ALA A 86 -9.17 -1.83 -6.70
C ALA A 86 -9.91 -0.49 -6.48
N ARG A 87 -11.18 -0.53 -6.04
CA ARG A 87 -12.02 0.65 -5.72
C ARG A 87 -12.03 1.00 -4.24
N ASN A 88 -11.48 0.15 -3.38
CA ASN A 88 -11.47 0.36 -1.93
C ASN A 88 -10.57 1.54 -1.55
N GLU A 89 -11.06 2.46 -0.74
CA GLU A 89 -10.32 3.67 -0.33
C GLU A 89 -9.02 3.34 0.39
N THR A 90 -9.02 2.34 1.27
CA THR A 90 -7.79 1.92 1.97
C THR A 90 -6.73 1.40 1.00
N PHE A 91 -7.14 0.63 -0.01
CA PHE A 91 -6.24 0.15 -1.04
C PHE A 91 -5.72 1.30 -1.92
N ARG A 92 -6.59 2.26 -2.26
CA ARG A 92 -6.19 3.44 -3.05
C ARG A 92 -5.19 4.30 -2.29
N ALA A 93 -5.43 4.58 -1.02
CA ALA A 93 -4.49 5.30 -0.17
C ALA A 93 -3.12 4.59 -0.11
N PHE A 94 -3.11 3.27 0.02
CA PHE A 94 -1.87 2.49 -0.06
C PHE A 94 -1.17 2.64 -1.42
N CYS A 95 -1.91 2.64 -2.53
CA CYS A 95 -1.32 2.86 -3.86
C CYS A 95 -0.66 4.24 -3.98
N ASP A 96 -1.31 5.28 -3.45
CA ASP A 96 -0.78 6.65 -3.45
C ASP A 96 0.48 6.77 -2.58
N ASP A 97 0.49 6.13 -1.41
CA ASP A 97 1.67 6.09 -0.52
C ASP A 97 2.84 5.36 -1.19
N VAL A 98 2.60 4.25 -1.87
CA VAL A 98 3.63 3.52 -2.62
C VAL A 98 4.21 4.40 -3.73
N ALA A 99 3.37 5.10 -4.50
CA ALA A 99 3.84 6.01 -5.56
C ALA A 99 4.70 7.14 -4.99
N LYS A 100 4.31 7.71 -3.84
CA LYS A 100 5.08 8.73 -3.12
C LYS A 100 6.44 8.18 -2.63
N ARG A 101 6.48 6.97 -2.09
CA ARG A 101 7.72 6.33 -1.65
C ARG A 101 8.71 6.14 -2.80
N TYR A 102 8.25 5.68 -3.98
CA TYR A 102 9.08 5.59 -5.18
C TYR A 102 9.56 6.96 -5.70
N ALA A 103 8.83 8.03 -5.42
CA ALA A 103 9.28 9.38 -5.77
C ALA A 103 10.39 9.90 -4.86
N THR A 104 10.38 9.52 -3.58
CA THR A 104 11.30 10.03 -2.55
C THR A 104 12.48 9.11 -2.25
N GLU A 105 12.36 7.83 -2.54
CA GLU A 105 13.36 6.80 -2.26
C GLU A 105 13.80 6.11 -3.57
N ALA A 106 15.06 5.74 -3.66
CA ALA A 106 15.57 5.07 -4.86
C ALA A 106 15.03 3.63 -5.01
N ASN A 107 15.01 2.88 -3.90
CA ASN A 107 14.50 1.51 -3.83
C ASN A 107 13.77 1.33 -2.49
N PRO A 108 12.52 1.74 -2.37
CA PRO A 108 11.78 1.59 -1.12
C PRO A 108 11.54 0.11 -0.80
N ASP A 109 11.88 -0.29 0.43
CA ASP A 109 11.40 -1.57 0.95
C ASP A 109 9.94 -1.38 1.38
N LEU A 110 9.04 -2.04 0.66
CA LEU A 110 7.59 -1.93 0.83
C LEU A 110 6.95 -3.27 1.26
N GLU A 111 7.78 -4.25 1.58
CA GLU A 111 7.29 -5.61 1.86
C GLU A 111 6.43 -5.65 3.12
N THR A 112 6.85 -4.96 4.18
CA THR A 112 6.09 -4.91 5.43
C THR A 112 4.71 -4.26 5.24
N GLU A 113 4.64 -3.15 4.51
CA GLU A 113 3.39 -2.45 4.20
C GLU A 113 2.49 -3.28 3.28
N ARG A 114 3.07 -3.95 2.29
CA ARG A 114 2.35 -4.88 1.41
C ARG A 114 1.73 -6.03 2.20
N GLN A 115 2.48 -6.67 3.09
CA GLN A 115 2.00 -7.76 3.95
C GLN A 115 0.88 -7.29 4.89
N ALA A 116 1.01 -6.09 5.47
CA ALA A 116 -0.03 -5.50 6.29
C ALA A 116 -1.32 -5.25 5.47
N MET A 117 -1.17 -4.79 4.21
CA MET A 117 -2.30 -4.60 3.31
C MET A 117 -2.97 -5.93 2.96
N VAL A 118 -2.21 -6.99 2.65
CA VAL A 118 -2.73 -8.34 2.41
C VAL A 118 -3.48 -8.86 3.63
N ALA A 119 -2.96 -8.66 4.83
CA ALA A 119 -3.61 -9.06 6.08
C ALA A 119 -4.95 -8.33 6.30
N LYS A 120 -5.02 -7.03 5.95
CA LYS A 120 -6.20 -6.18 6.11
C LYS A 120 -7.26 -6.47 5.06
N ILE A 121 -6.88 -6.54 3.79
CA ILE A 121 -7.78 -6.69 2.64
C ILE A 121 -8.16 -8.16 2.40
N ARG A 122 -7.31 -9.10 2.82
CA ARG A 122 -7.51 -10.54 2.61
C ARG A 122 -7.41 -11.01 1.16
N GLU A 123 -6.83 -10.20 0.29
CA GLU A 123 -6.46 -10.56 -1.08
C GLU A 123 -4.95 -10.52 -1.29
N ASN A 124 -4.47 -11.22 -2.32
CA ASN A 124 -3.10 -11.05 -2.79
C ASN A 124 -2.92 -9.63 -3.34
N ILE A 125 -1.93 -8.93 -2.84
CA ILE A 125 -1.53 -7.60 -3.30
C ILE A 125 -0.11 -7.68 -3.84
N LYS A 126 0.07 -7.22 -5.07
CA LYS A 126 1.37 -7.23 -5.76
C LYS A 126 1.73 -5.83 -6.23
N ILE A 127 2.85 -5.29 -5.78
CA ILE A 127 3.47 -4.12 -6.38
C ILE A 127 4.16 -4.63 -7.65
N ALA A 128 3.54 -4.41 -8.81
CA ALA A 128 3.89 -5.12 -10.04
C ALA A 128 5.04 -4.43 -10.79
N ARG A 129 4.92 -3.14 -10.99
CA ARG A 129 5.92 -2.32 -11.71
C ARG A 129 5.74 -0.85 -11.39
N HIS A 130 6.81 -0.09 -11.65
CA HIS A 130 6.77 1.36 -11.59
C HIS A 130 7.54 1.96 -12.77
N ALA A 131 7.24 3.21 -13.07
CA ALA A 131 7.99 4.05 -13.98
C ALA A 131 8.28 5.39 -13.30
N LYS A 132 9.49 5.89 -13.47
CA LYS A 132 9.94 7.17 -12.91
C LYS A 132 10.48 8.02 -14.05
N MET A 133 10.04 9.28 -14.10
CA MET A 133 10.54 10.30 -15.03
C MET A 133 11.08 11.48 -14.22
N GLU A 134 12.20 12.03 -14.67
CA GLU A 134 12.83 13.19 -14.03
C GLU A 134 13.26 14.18 -15.10
N VAL A 135 12.90 15.43 -14.92
CA VAL A 135 13.21 16.52 -15.84
C VAL A 135 14.47 17.25 -15.41
N ASN A 136 15.46 17.27 -16.29
CA ASN A 136 16.67 18.05 -16.14
C ASN A 136 16.56 19.34 -16.97
N GLY A 137 16.57 20.50 -16.32
CA GLY A 137 16.48 21.79 -16.99
C GLY A 137 15.08 22.40 -17.01
N ASN A 138 14.76 23.13 -18.10
CA ASN A 138 13.48 23.82 -18.26
C ASN A 138 12.41 22.87 -18.80
N GLY A 139 11.54 22.42 -17.94
CA GLY A 139 10.45 21.51 -18.28
C GLY A 139 9.67 21.09 -17.04
N MET A 140 8.62 20.36 -17.28
CA MET A 140 7.78 19.79 -16.21
C MET A 140 7.16 18.47 -16.66
N ILE A 141 6.84 17.66 -15.68
CA ILE A 141 6.05 16.44 -15.83
C ILE A 141 4.60 16.74 -15.45
N ALA A 142 3.69 16.32 -16.31
CA ALA A 142 2.28 16.21 -16.03
C ALA A 142 1.86 14.75 -16.05
N GLY A 143 0.83 14.40 -15.29
CA GLY A 143 0.31 13.03 -15.24
C GLY A 143 -1.20 13.00 -15.33
N TYR A 144 -1.71 11.91 -15.84
CA TYR A 144 -3.14 11.64 -15.94
C TYR A 144 -3.44 10.19 -15.57
N ILE A 145 -4.37 10.01 -14.66
CA ILE A 145 -4.96 8.69 -14.36
C ILE A 145 -6.38 8.66 -14.89
N HIS A 146 -6.64 7.73 -15.81
CA HIS A 146 -7.97 7.56 -16.36
C HIS A 146 -8.96 7.01 -15.33
N THR A 147 -10.23 7.34 -15.48
CA THR A 147 -11.31 6.85 -14.61
C THR A 147 -11.23 5.34 -14.44
N GLY A 148 -11.32 4.86 -13.20
CA GLY A 148 -11.13 3.46 -12.85
C GLY A 148 -9.67 3.06 -12.60
N ALA A 149 -8.70 3.97 -12.84
CA ALA A 149 -7.26 3.77 -12.57
C ALA A 149 -6.64 2.52 -13.23
N LYS A 150 -7.11 2.17 -14.42
CA LYS A 150 -6.53 1.08 -15.23
C LYS A 150 -5.50 1.59 -16.26
N VAL A 151 -5.50 2.89 -16.53
CA VAL A 151 -4.57 3.56 -17.43
C VAL A 151 -4.00 4.79 -16.72
N GLY A 152 -2.69 4.94 -16.78
CA GLY A 152 -1.98 6.11 -16.30
C GLY A 152 -0.95 6.56 -17.32
N VAL A 153 -0.75 7.86 -17.44
CA VAL A 153 0.21 8.46 -18.37
C VAL A 153 1.02 9.53 -17.64
N LEU A 154 2.32 9.55 -17.89
CA LEU A 154 3.19 10.68 -17.58
C LEU A 154 3.65 11.30 -18.89
N VAL A 155 3.67 12.62 -18.94
CA VAL A 155 4.15 13.39 -20.06
C VAL A 155 5.20 14.38 -19.56
N GLU A 156 6.36 14.39 -20.20
CA GLU A 156 7.38 15.42 -20.02
C GLU A 156 7.18 16.49 -21.09
N VAL A 157 7.12 17.75 -20.66
CA VAL A 157 7.06 18.90 -21.54
C VAL A 157 8.31 19.73 -21.29
N GLY A 158 9.18 19.82 -22.29
CA GLY A 158 10.36 20.67 -22.28
C GLY A 158 10.03 22.08 -22.77
N ALA A 159 10.46 23.12 -22.03
CA ALA A 159 10.47 24.48 -22.57
C ALA A 159 11.78 24.69 -23.36
N GLY A 160 11.67 25.03 -24.64
CA GLY A 160 12.81 25.50 -25.42
C GLY A 160 13.44 26.74 -24.75
N LYS A 161 14.73 26.97 -25.01
CA LYS A 161 15.34 28.25 -24.67
C LYS A 161 14.61 29.34 -25.45
N ALA A 162 14.11 30.35 -24.72
CA ALA A 162 13.70 31.60 -25.33
C ALA A 162 14.90 32.31 -25.94
#